data_0b5dc9d9c85242e5a0529ce26b2a4661
#
_entry.id   0b5dc9d9c85242e5a0529ce26b2a4661
#
_cell.length_a   1.000
_cell.length_b   1.000
_cell.length_c   1.000
_cell.angle_alpha   90.00
_cell.angle_beta   90.00
_cell.angle_gamma   90.00
#
_symmetry.space_group_name_H-M   'P 1'
#
loop_
_entity.id
_entity.type
_entity.pdbx_description
1 polymer ?
#
loop_
_entity_poly.entity_id
_entity_poly.type
_entity_poly.pdbx_seq_one_letter_code
_entity_poly.pdbx_strand_id
1 'polypeptide(L)'
;MQIQEKTERMKASVILSSYNNLPALKLSVETLKIQTEKDFELIIADDGSTDGTIEYLEREGIKYFSRPNEGYRLAYIWNRGADLASGERYIFGNSDVIWGPDFVSEHIKHQEEFIAGLCLSIPIQNVHKVTNKKVHQDFNFIHSLATKDRRDDFLTGKKKPQMFHAKSIPPKRMHGGNWSCPSYAFKQLGGLDENFKGWGGEDFDIARRAKNSGFNILLNTYALGYHLDHEKINRSATRTIGKSYFNEKWK
;
A
#
# COMPACT_ATOMS: atom_id res chain seq x y z
N MET A 1 -2.74 -35.85 -25.23
CA MET A 1 -3.42 -34.54 -25.04
C MET A 1 -3.25 -34.15 -23.55
N GLN A 2 -2.21 -33.38 -23.25
CA GLN A 2 -1.96 -32.94 -21.88
C GLN A 2 -2.95 -31.77 -21.62
N ILE A 3 -3.89 -32.01 -20.73
CA ILE A 3 -4.72 -30.95 -20.18
C ILE A 3 -3.80 -30.15 -19.23
N GLN A 4 -3.28 -29.00 -19.68
CA GLN A 4 -2.70 -28.05 -18.74
C GLN A 4 -3.86 -27.56 -17.88
N GLU A 5 -3.88 -27.99 -16.62
CA GLU A 5 -4.69 -27.30 -15.59
C GLU A 5 -4.22 -25.85 -15.58
N LYS A 6 -5.09 -24.99 -16.10
CA LYS A 6 -4.95 -23.54 -15.96
C LYS A 6 -5.17 -23.26 -14.48
N THR A 7 -4.09 -23.25 -13.69
CA THR A 7 -4.16 -22.73 -12.32
C THR A 7 -4.69 -21.31 -12.45
N GLU A 8 -5.94 -21.09 -12.06
CA GLU A 8 -6.54 -19.75 -12.01
C GLU A 8 -5.67 -18.93 -11.08
N ARG A 9 -4.95 -17.96 -11.65
CA ARG A 9 -4.14 -17.02 -10.87
C ARG A 9 -5.11 -16.05 -10.19
N MET A 10 -4.86 -15.75 -8.92
CA MET A 10 -5.59 -14.72 -8.21
C MET A 10 -5.47 -13.38 -8.94
N LYS A 11 -6.54 -12.58 -8.94
CA LYS A 11 -6.54 -11.27 -9.60
C LYS A 11 -5.55 -10.31 -8.97
N ALA A 12 -5.35 -10.40 -7.64
CA ALA A 12 -4.44 -9.51 -6.93
C ALA A 12 -3.73 -10.17 -5.74
N SER A 13 -2.56 -9.64 -5.40
CA SER A 13 -1.90 -9.84 -4.10
C SER A 13 -1.80 -8.50 -3.40
N VAL A 14 -2.42 -8.38 -2.23
CA VAL A 14 -2.29 -7.22 -1.35
C VAL A 14 -1.09 -7.46 -0.45
N ILE A 15 -0.08 -6.59 -0.53
CA ILE A 15 1.21 -6.70 0.16
C ILE A 15 1.33 -5.51 1.12
N LEU A 16 1.18 -5.76 2.42
CA LEU A 16 1.22 -4.72 3.44
C LEU A 16 2.54 -4.77 4.21
N SER A 17 3.23 -3.62 4.32
CA SER A 17 4.36 -3.49 5.23
C SER A 17 3.89 -3.39 6.68
N SER A 18 4.61 -4.02 7.61
CA SER A 18 4.33 -3.97 9.04
C SER A 18 5.60 -3.79 9.86
N TYR A 19 5.51 -3.02 10.95
CA TYR A 19 6.54 -2.94 11.98
C TYR A 19 5.95 -2.44 13.30
N ASN A 20 5.95 -3.28 14.34
CA ASN A 20 5.57 -2.95 15.72
C ASN A 20 4.27 -2.12 15.84
N ASN A 21 3.21 -2.54 15.15
CA ASN A 21 1.89 -1.90 15.21
C ASN A 21 0.75 -2.91 15.06
N LEU A 22 0.79 -3.98 15.86
CA LEU A 22 -0.20 -5.05 15.84
C LEU A 22 -1.66 -4.55 15.97
N PRO A 23 -2.00 -3.56 16.81
CA PRO A 23 -3.38 -3.08 16.89
C PRO A 23 -3.91 -2.53 15.56
N ALA A 24 -3.11 -1.73 14.84
CA ALA A 24 -3.50 -1.19 13.54
C ALA A 24 -3.53 -2.29 12.47
N LEU A 25 -2.55 -3.19 12.46
CA LEU A 25 -2.54 -4.35 11.55
C LEU A 25 -3.82 -5.17 11.66
N LYS A 26 -4.30 -5.47 12.88
CA LYS A 26 -5.56 -6.20 13.10
C LYS A 26 -6.74 -5.47 12.45
N LEU A 27 -6.85 -4.16 12.61
CA LEU A 27 -7.92 -3.38 11.99
C LEU A 27 -7.79 -3.36 10.46
N SER A 28 -6.57 -3.23 9.94
CA SER A 28 -6.29 -3.30 8.50
C SER A 28 -6.74 -4.65 7.91
N VAL A 29 -6.38 -5.75 8.55
CA VAL A 29 -6.81 -7.10 8.14
C VAL A 29 -8.32 -7.24 8.14
N GLU A 30 -9.02 -6.73 9.16
CA GLU A 30 -10.49 -6.78 9.21
C GLU A 30 -11.13 -6.04 8.03
N THR A 31 -10.55 -4.92 7.59
CA THR A 31 -11.07 -4.21 6.40
C THR A 31 -10.83 -4.97 5.10
N LEU A 32 -9.81 -5.81 5.02
CA LEU A 32 -9.59 -6.68 3.87
C LEU A 32 -10.56 -7.87 3.85
N LYS A 33 -11.04 -8.35 4.98
CA LYS A 33 -12.09 -9.39 5.04
C LYS A 33 -13.42 -8.93 4.44
N ILE A 34 -13.73 -7.61 4.48
CA ILE A 34 -14.99 -7.04 3.97
C ILE A 34 -14.90 -6.47 2.55
N GLN A 35 -13.79 -6.65 1.84
CA GLN A 35 -13.67 -6.18 0.45
C GLN A 35 -14.77 -6.75 -0.44
N THR A 36 -15.24 -5.96 -1.41
CA THR A 36 -16.22 -6.40 -2.43
C THR A 36 -15.61 -7.41 -3.40
N GLU A 37 -14.36 -7.22 -3.80
CA GLU A 37 -13.59 -8.24 -4.52
C GLU A 37 -13.02 -9.26 -3.53
N LYS A 38 -13.15 -10.57 -3.86
CA LYS A 38 -12.67 -11.67 -3.01
C LYS A 38 -11.52 -12.47 -3.61
N ASP A 39 -11.28 -12.30 -4.89
CA ASP A 39 -10.23 -13.03 -5.61
C ASP A 39 -8.87 -12.33 -5.44
N PHE A 40 -8.37 -12.33 -4.20
CA PHE A 40 -7.05 -11.83 -3.84
C PHE A 40 -6.46 -12.57 -2.64
N GLU A 41 -5.16 -12.53 -2.52
CA GLU A 41 -4.42 -12.97 -1.33
C GLU A 41 -3.86 -11.78 -0.55
N LEU A 42 -3.67 -11.99 0.75
CA LEU A 42 -3.01 -11.03 1.65
C LEU A 42 -1.64 -11.55 2.05
N ILE A 43 -0.63 -10.69 1.95
CA ILE A 43 0.75 -10.96 2.36
C ILE A 43 1.22 -9.82 3.25
N ILE A 44 1.77 -10.15 4.41
CA ILE A 44 2.38 -9.18 5.30
C ILE A 44 3.90 -9.22 5.14
N ALA A 45 4.49 -8.08 4.81
CA ALA A 45 5.93 -7.88 4.75
C ALA A 45 6.39 -7.19 6.05
N ASP A 46 6.86 -7.98 7.00
CA ASP A 46 7.22 -7.52 8.34
C ASP A 46 8.69 -7.13 8.44
N ASP A 47 8.97 -5.96 9.03
CA ASP A 47 10.33 -5.40 9.20
C ASP A 47 10.94 -5.72 10.58
N GLY A 48 10.58 -6.87 11.17
CA GLY A 48 11.12 -7.37 12.43
C GLY A 48 10.33 -6.91 13.64
N SER A 49 9.02 -7.09 13.62
CA SER A 49 8.15 -6.80 14.77
C SER A 49 8.41 -7.72 15.96
N THR A 50 8.23 -7.17 17.17
CA THR A 50 8.40 -7.87 18.46
C THR A 50 7.19 -7.70 19.36
N ASP A 51 6.08 -7.21 18.83
CA ASP A 51 4.85 -6.86 19.56
C ASP A 51 3.75 -7.93 19.51
N GLY A 52 4.09 -9.16 19.10
CA GLY A 52 3.14 -10.26 18.90
C GLY A 52 2.53 -10.30 17.48
N THR A 53 3.10 -9.53 16.54
CA THR A 53 2.65 -9.52 15.14
C THR A 53 2.80 -10.90 14.51
N ILE A 54 3.93 -11.57 14.66
CA ILE A 54 4.20 -12.87 14.02
C ILE A 54 3.24 -13.93 14.54
N GLU A 55 3.07 -14.03 15.87
CA GLU A 55 2.14 -14.97 16.49
C GLU A 55 0.68 -14.73 16.05
N TYR A 56 0.32 -13.48 15.80
CA TYR A 56 -0.98 -13.14 15.21
C TYR A 56 -1.11 -13.66 13.78
N LEU A 57 -0.11 -13.43 12.93
CA LEU A 57 -0.14 -13.86 11.52
C LEU A 57 -0.22 -15.38 11.39
N GLU A 58 0.56 -16.11 12.20
CA GLU A 58 0.54 -17.57 12.24
C GLU A 58 -0.84 -18.11 12.68
N ARG A 59 -1.43 -17.53 13.72
CA ARG A 59 -2.75 -17.93 14.21
C ARG A 59 -3.87 -17.68 13.20
N GLU A 60 -3.80 -16.57 12.47
CA GLU A 60 -4.80 -16.23 11.44
C GLU A 60 -4.53 -16.93 10.09
N GLY A 61 -3.42 -17.66 9.95
CA GLY A 61 -3.03 -18.31 8.69
C GLY A 61 -2.70 -17.31 7.57
N ILE A 62 -2.24 -16.11 7.91
CA ILE A 62 -1.89 -15.06 6.95
C ILE A 62 -0.47 -15.30 6.45
N LYS A 63 -0.28 -15.32 5.13
CA LYS A 63 1.04 -15.43 4.51
C LYS A 63 1.90 -14.21 4.85
N TYR A 64 3.15 -14.44 5.24
CA TYR A 64 4.05 -13.34 5.59
C TYR A 64 5.51 -13.63 5.24
N PHE A 65 6.28 -12.55 5.11
CA PHE A 65 7.74 -12.50 5.19
C PHE A 65 8.10 -11.71 6.44
N SER A 66 9.08 -12.16 7.20
CA SER A 66 9.66 -11.39 8.31
C SER A 66 11.17 -11.54 8.34
N ARG A 67 11.86 -10.55 8.90
CA ARG A 67 13.31 -10.54 9.09
C ARG A 67 13.65 -9.88 10.44
N PRO A 68 14.85 -10.09 11.00
CA PRO A 68 15.33 -9.25 12.09
C PRO A 68 15.39 -7.76 11.67
N ASN A 69 15.03 -6.85 12.59
CA ASN A 69 15.07 -5.42 12.28
C ASN A 69 16.52 -4.93 12.10
N GLU A 70 16.82 -4.37 10.95
CA GLU A 70 18.09 -3.75 10.58
C GLU A 70 17.87 -2.29 10.14
N GLY A 71 16.89 -1.62 10.75
CA GLY A 71 16.44 -0.29 10.36
C GLY A 71 15.43 -0.31 9.21
N TYR A 72 14.97 0.86 8.83
CA TYR A 72 13.88 1.02 7.86
C TYR A 72 14.30 0.58 6.44
N ARG A 73 13.70 -0.48 5.94
CA ARG A 73 14.03 -1.14 4.66
C ARG A 73 12.77 -1.47 3.84
N LEU A 74 11.88 -0.49 3.64
CA LEU A 74 10.57 -0.70 3.00
C LEU A 74 10.68 -1.35 1.61
N ALA A 75 11.60 -0.87 0.77
CA ALA A 75 11.81 -1.46 -0.56
C ALA A 75 12.17 -2.95 -0.48
N TYR A 76 13.05 -3.32 0.45
CA TYR A 76 13.48 -4.70 0.65
C TYR A 76 12.31 -5.59 1.07
N ILE A 77 11.57 -5.22 2.13
CA ILE A 77 10.47 -6.07 2.63
C ILE A 77 9.34 -6.18 1.61
N TRP A 78 9.02 -5.11 0.87
CA TRP A 78 8.01 -5.20 -0.20
C TRP A 78 8.44 -6.09 -1.36
N ASN A 79 9.72 -6.09 -1.75
CA ASN A 79 10.23 -7.05 -2.72
C ASN A 79 10.07 -8.50 -2.21
N ARG A 80 10.42 -8.77 -0.94
CA ARG A 80 10.22 -10.11 -0.34
C ARG A 80 8.75 -10.49 -0.27
N GLY A 81 7.85 -9.57 0.04
CA GLY A 81 6.41 -9.80 -0.04
C GLY A 81 5.96 -10.14 -1.47
N ALA A 82 6.50 -9.42 -2.46
CA ALA A 82 6.22 -9.68 -3.87
C ALA A 82 6.77 -11.03 -4.37
N ASP A 83 7.88 -11.52 -3.80
CA ASP A 83 8.41 -12.86 -4.10
C ASP A 83 7.45 -13.98 -3.66
N LEU A 84 6.64 -13.74 -2.64
CA LEU A 84 5.62 -14.66 -2.15
C LEU A 84 4.30 -14.55 -2.93
N ALA A 85 4.12 -13.50 -3.72
CA ALA A 85 2.86 -13.13 -4.35
C ALA A 85 2.60 -13.92 -5.64
N SER A 86 1.35 -14.39 -5.82
CA SER A 86 0.89 -15.15 -6.98
C SER A 86 -0.10 -14.38 -7.87
N GLY A 87 -0.62 -13.25 -7.40
CA GLY A 87 -1.61 -12.45 -8.11
C GLY A 87 -1.12 -11.79 -9.38
N GLU A 88 -2.04 -11.51 -10.30
CA GLU A 88 -1.75 -10.81 -11.55
C GLU A 88 -1.40 -9.34 -11.32
N ARG A 89 -1.91 -8.75 -10.23
CA ARG A 89 -1.63 -7.39 -9.79
C ARG A 89 -1.09 -7.38 -8.38
N TYR A 90 -0.04 -6.61 -8.14
CA TYR A 90 0.48 -6.33 -6.80
C TYR A 90 -0.06 -5.00 -6.30
N ILE A 91 -0.67 -5.01 -5.11
CA ILE A 91 -1.20 -3.83 -4.42
C ILE A 91 -0.39 -3.62 -3.15
N PHE A 92 0.35 -2.53 -3.08
CA PHE A 92 1.22 -2.21 -1.96
C PHE A 92 0.56 -1.21 -1.01
N GLY A 93 0.66 -1.50 0.28
CA GLY A 93 0.10 -0.68 1.34
C GLY A 93 0.86 -0.81 2.67
N ASN A 94 0.41 -0.07 3.67
CA ASN A 94 0.95 -0.14 5.02
C ASN A 94 -0.08 -0.73 5.99
N SER A 95 0.37 -1.42 7.03
CA SER A 95 -0.50 -2.07 8.03
C SER A 95 -1.25 -1.09 8.94
N ASP A 96 -0.90 0.18 8.93
CA ASP A 96 -1.57 1.25 9.67
C ASP A 96 -2.63 2.00 8.84
N VAL A 97 -3.10 1.37 7.77
CA VAL A 97 -4.14 1.89 6.88
C VAL A 97 -5.39 1.02 6.95
N ILE A 98 -6.54 1.66 7.09
CA ILE A 98 -7.88 1.06 6.97
C ILE A 98 -8.31 1.18 5.51
N TRP A 99 -8.70 0.08 4.89
CA TRP A 99 -9.00 0.02 3.46
C TRP A 99 -10.51 0.15 3.20
N GLY A 100 -10.88 1.02 2.25
CA GLY A 100 -12.27 1.15 1.81
C GLY A 100 -12.82 -0.18 1.27
N PRO A 101 -14.15 -0.43 1.33
CA PRO A 101 -14.73 -1.70 0.90
C PRO A 101 -14.43 -2.06 -0.56
N ASP A 102 -14.24 -1.08 -1.42
CA ASP A 102 -13.96 -1.26 -2.85
C ASP A 102 -12.47 -1.11 -3.21
N PHE A 103 -11.59 -1.06 -2.20
CA PHE A 103 -10.17 -0.80 -2.41
C PHE A 103 -9.52 -1.76 -3.42
N VAL A 104 -9.71 -3.08 -3.24
CA VAL A 104 -9.13 -4.08 -4.14
C VAL A 104 -9.74 -3.98 -5.52
N SER A 105 -11.08 -3.92 -5.62
CA SER A 105 -11.79 -3.82 -6.89
C SER A 105 -11.39 -2.58 -7.70
N GLU A 106 -11.15 -1.45 -7.02
CA GLU A 106 -10.71 -0.22 -7.67
C GLU A 106 -9.28 -0.30 -8.21
N HIS A 107 -8.39 -1.05 -7.55
CA HIS A 107 -7.04 -1.28 -8.04
C HIS A 107 -6.98 -2.21 -9.25
N ILE A 108 -7.88 -3.17 -9.38
CA ILE A 108 -7.87 -4.14 -10.49
C ILE A 108 -8.59 -3.65 -11.76
N LYS A 109 -9.34 -2.55 -11.71
CA LYS A 109 -10.07 -2.00 -12.88
C LYS A 109 -9.18 -1.62 -14.06
N HIS A 110 -7.94 -1.24 -13.81
CA HIS A 110 -7.00 -0.77 -14.81
C HIS A 110 -5.78 -1.70 -14.88
N GLN A 111 -5.94 -2.84 -15.55
CA GLN A 111 -5.03 -3.99 -15.49
C GLN A 111 -3.60 -3.68 -15.91
N GLU A 112 -3.42 -2.84 -16.94
CA GLU A 112 -2.10 -2.58 -17.55
C GLU A 112 -1.37 -1.37 -16.97
N GLU A 113 -1.98 -0.65 -16.01
CA GLU A 113 -1.48 0.63 -15.54
C GLU A 113 -0.96 0.58 -14.11
N PHE A 114 -0.07 1.50 -13.75
CA PHE A 114 0.25 1.79 -12.35
C PHE A 114 -0.86 2.65 -11.76
N ILE A 115 -1.41 2.23 -10.63
CA ILE A 115 -2.50 2.93 -9.95
C ILE A 115 -2.00 3.49 -8.63
N ALA A 116 -2.19 4.79 -8.41
CA ALA A 116 -2.10 5.42 -7.12
C ALA A 116 -3.51 5.60 -6.55
N GLY A 117 -3.75 5.13 -5.33
CA GLY A 117 -4.98 5.39 -4.59
C GLY A 117 -4.84 6.60 -3.66
N LEU A 118 -5.94 7.03 -3.06
CA LEU A 118 -5.93 8.04 -1.99
C LEU A 118 -5.70 7.39 -0.63
N CYS A 119 -4.96 8.07 0.23
CA CYS A 119 -4.80 7.72 1.63
C CYS A 119 -5.15 8.95 2.49
N LEU A 120 -6.38 8.97 2.98
CA LEU A 120 -6.88 10.01 3.88
C LEU A 120 -6.31 9.79 5.28
N SER A 121 -6.29 10.82 6.12
CA SER A 121 -5.77 10.73 7.48
C SER A 121 -6.92 10.67 8.49
N ILE A 122 -6.90 9.69 9.40
CA ILE A 122 -7.73 9.69 10.61
C ILE A 122 -6.89 10.27 11.73
N PRO A 123 -7.21 11.49 12.21
CA PRO A 123 -6.42 12.16 13.24
C PRO A 123 -6.28 11.31 14.51
N ILE A 124 -5.14 11.39 15.19
CA ILE A 124 -4.80 10.56 16.35
C ILE A 124 -5.88 10.58 17.44
N GLN A 125 -6.53 11.72 17.65
CA GLN A 125 -7.63 11.86 18.62
C GLN A 125 -8.90 11.08 18.23
N ASN A 126 -9.01 10.62 16.98
CA ASN A 126 -10.14 9.86 16.46
C ASN A 126 -9.84 8.38 16.24
N VAL A 127 -8.57 7.97 16.31
CA VAL A 127 -8.14 6.59 16.03
C VAL A 127 -8.85 5.58 16.95
N HIS A 128 -9.04 5.92 18.23
CA HIS A 128 -9.75 5.05 19.20
C HIS A 128 -11.22 4.78 18.83
N LYS A 129 -11.82 5.58 17.94
CA LYS A 129 -13.20 5.41 17.45
C LYS A 129 -13.28 4.36 16.34
N VAL A 130 -12.16 4.02 15.71
CA VAL A 130 -12.07 2.98 14.69
C VAL A 130 -12.00 1.63 15.37
N THR A 131 -13.08 0.86 15.30
CA THR A 131 -13.18 -0.45 15.93
C THR A 131 -13.64 -1.49 14.91
N ASN A 132 -13.38 -2.78 15.16
CA ASN A 132 -13.87 -3.88 14.30
C ASN A 132 -15.38 -3.78 14.08
N LYS A 133 -16.13 -3.45 15.12
CA LYS A 133 -17.60 -3.25 14.99
C LYS A 133 -17.93 -2.18 13.96
N LYS A 134 -17.24 -1.03 13.97
CA LYS A 134 -17.47 0.05 13.01
C LYS A 134 -17.00 -0.31 11.61
N VAL A 135 -15.89 -1.02 11.48
CA VAL A 135 -15.43 -1.55 10.18
C VAL A 135 -16.50 -2.38 9.50
N HIS A 136 -17.13 -3.31 10.23
CA HIS A 136 -18.11 -4.24 9.66
C HIS A 136 -19.53 -3.65 9.52
N GLN A 137 -19.93 -2.70 10.37
CA GLN A 137 -21.31 -2.25 10.46
C GLN A 137 -21.56 -0.83 9.93
N ASP A 138 -20.54 0.04 9.91
CA ASP A 138 -20.74 1.46 9.62
C ASP A 138 -19.45 2.09 9.06
N PHE A 139 -19.06 1.69 7.87
CA PHE A 139 -17.86 2.21 7.23
C PHE A 139 -17.97 3.71 6.90
N ASN A 140 -19.20 4.22 6.68
CA ASN A 140 -19.44 5.65 6.47
C ASN A 140 -19.05 6.48 7.70
N PHE A 141 -19.22 5.94 8.90
CA PHE A 141 -18.71 6.57 10.12
C PHE A 141 -17.18 6.70 10.09
N ILE A 142 -16.46 5.66 9.67
CA ILE A 142 -14.99 5.72 9.53
C ILE A 142 -14.61 6.80 8.52
N HIS A 143 -15.29 6.85 7.37
CA HIS A 143 -15.07 7.91 6.38
C HIS A 143 -15.29 9.30 6.96
N SER A 144 -16.29 9.49 7.81
CA SER A 144 -16.59 10.78 8.45
C SER A 144 -15.51 11.26 9.44
N LEU A 145 -14.70 10.35 9.98
CA LEU A 145 -13.58 10.68 10.88
C LEU A 145 -12.35 11.19 10.12
N ALA A 146 -12.28 10.89 8.82
CA ALA A 146 -11.12 11.21 8.01
C ALA A 146 -11.04 12.71 7.70
N THR A 147 -9.84 13.23 7.76
CA THR A 147 -9.51 14.56 7.23
C THR A 147 -8.94 14.41 5.83
N LYS A 148 -9.03 15.52 5.06
CA LYS A 148 -8.40 15.58 3.75
C LYS A 148 -6.92 15.25 3.85
N ASP A 149 -6.44 14.42 2.95
CA ASP A 149 -5.02 14.32 2.69
C ASP A 149 -4.52 15.67 2.13
N ARG A 150 -3.34 16.12 2.57
CA ARG A 150 -2.67 17.30 1.99
C ARG A 150 -2.44 17.16 0.47
N ARG A 151 -2.50 15.94 -0.04
CA ARG A 151 -2.42 15.60 -1.46
C ARG A 151 -3.69 15.97 -2.23
N ASP A 152 -4.86 16.03 -1.59
CA ASP A 152 -6.13 16.39 -2.20
C ASP A 152 -6.12 17.81 -2.78
N ASP A 153 -5.69 18.79 -2.00
CA ASP A 153 -5.59 20.19 -2.47
C ASP A 153 -4.62 20.33 -3.64
N PHE A 154 -3.60 19.48 -3.65
CA PHE A 154 -2.56 19.49 -4.65
C PHE A 154 -2.95 18.75 -5.94
N LEU A 155 -3.76 17.70 -5.84
CA LEU A 155 -4.18 16.88 -6.98
C LEU A 155 -5.37 17.50 -7.72
N THR A 156 -6.26 18.14 -7.00
CA THR A 156 -7.51 18.67 -7.56
C THR A 156 -7.53 20.20 -7.67
N GLY A 157 -6.66 20.90 -6.92
CA GLY A 157 -6.67 22.37 -6.83
C GLY A 157 -7.95 22.94 -6.21
N LYS A 158 -8.80 22.09 -5.62
CA LYS A 158 -10.10 22.45 -5.07
C LYS A 158 -10.19 22.07 -3.60
N LYS A 159 -10.96 22.86 -2.82
CA LYS A 159 -11.20 22.61 -1.39
C LYS A 159 -11.99 21.34 -1.08
N LYS A 160 -12.61 20.68 -2.09
CA LYS A 160 -13.30 19.39 -1.96
C LYS A 160 -12.65 18.38 -2.91
N PRO A 161 -12.38 17.13 -2.49
CA PRO A 161 -11.85 16.11 -3.34
C PRO A 161 -12.80 15.88 -4.53
N GLN A 162 -12.25 15.82 -5.73
CA GLN A 162 -12.98 15.34 -6.89
C GLN A 162 -12.78 13.85 -7.01
N MET A 163 -13.88 13.10 -7.01
CA MET A 163 -13.84 11.66 -7.20
C MET A 163 -13.77 11.35 -8.70
N PHE A 164 -12.79 10.52 -9.09
CA PHE A 164 -12.61 10.01 -10.45
C PHE A 164 -11.87 8.68 -10.44
N HIS A 165 -12.21 7.77 -11.35
CA HIS A 165 -11.60 6.42 -11.41
C HIS A 165 -10.20 6.40 -12.00
N ALA A 166 -9.90 7.28 -12.94
CA ALA A 166 -8.59 7.30 -13.58
C ALA A 166 -8.23 8.69 -14.10
N LYS A 167 -7.09 9.20 -13.66
CA LYS A 167 -6.50 10.43 -14.18
C LYS A 167 -5.00 10.27 -14.22
N SER A 168 -4.37 10.51 -15.36
CA SER A 168 -2.92 10.47 -15.48
C SER A 168 -2.26 11.49 -14.55
N ILE A 169 -1.24 11.02 -13.82
CA ILE A 169 -0.45 11.85 -12.91
C ILE A 169 1.05 11.67 -13.18
N PRO A 170 1.87 12.69 -12.87
CA PRO A 170 3.31 12.54 -12.98
C PRO A 170 3.86 11.60 -11.87
N PRO A 171 5.01 10.91 -12.10
CA PRO A 171 5.62 9.96 -11.15
C PRO A 171 5.73 10.48 -9.72
N LYS A 172 6.10 11.73 -9.53
CA LYS A 172 6.23 12.38 -8.21
C LYS A 172 4.93 12.53 -7.42
N ARG A 173 3.81 12.05 -7.98
CA ARG A 173 2.51 12.03 -7.32
C ARG A 173 2.07 10.64 -6.91
N MET A 174 2.75 9.59 -7.34
CA MET A 174 2.56 8.27 -6.79
C MET A 174 3.24 8.26 -5.41
N HIS A 175 2.45 8.08 -4.37
CA HIS A 175 2.95 8.03 -3.00
C HIS A 175 2.84 6.63 -2.43
N GLY A 176 3.86 6.20 -1.68
CA GLY A 176 3.88 4.95 -0.95
C GLY A 176 2.69 4.84 0.01
N GLY A 177 2.30 3.59 0.30
CA GLY A 177 1.22 3.26 1.22
C GLY A 177 -0.14 3.02 0.58
N ASN A 178 -0.34 3.37 -0.70
CA ASN A 178 -1.53 2.99 -1.47
C ASN A 178 -1.26 3.09 -2.98
N TRP A 179 -0.73 2.03 -3.56
CA TRP A 179 -0.49 1.97 -5.00
C TRP A 179 -0.46 0.52 -5.51
N SER A 180 -0.59 0.33 -6.81
CA SER A 180 -0.51 -1.00 -7.42
C SER A 180 0.07 -0.96 -8.82
N CYS A 181 0.51 -2.12 -9.30
CA CYS A 181 0.97 -2.32 -10.68
C CYS A 181 0.71 -3.77 -11.13
N PRO A 182 0.72 -4.04 -12.44
CA PRO A 182 0.74 -5.41 -12.96
C PRO A 182 1.96 -6.15 -12.42
N SER A 183 1.79 -7.42 -12.03
CA SER A 183 2.89 -8.22 -11.47
C SER A 183 4.03 -8.42 -12.47
N TYR A 184 3.71 -8.55 -13.76
CA TYR A 184 4.72 -8.65 -14.80
C TYR A 184 5.54 -7.35 -14.93
N ALA A 185 4.89 -6.19 -14.83
CA ALA A 185 5.56 -4.89 -14.91
C ALA A 185 6.50 -4.67 -13.71
N PHE A 186 6.07 -5.06 -12.49
CA PHE A 186 6.92 -5.03 -11.31
C PHE A 186 8.19 -5.87 -11.51
N LYS A 187 8.04 -7.09 -12.03
CA LYS A 187 9.15 -8.01 -12.32
C LYS A 187 10.06 -7.49 -13.43
N GLN A 188 9.48 -6.96 -14.52
CA GLN A 188 10.23 -6.37 -15.64
C GLN A 188 11.09 -5.18 -15.20
N LEU A 189 10.60 -4.37 -14.26
CA LEU A 189 11.34 -3.25 -13.69
C LEU A 189 12.39 -3.68 -12.64
N GLY A 190 12.47 -4.97 -12.29
CA GLY A 190 13.38 -5.48 -11.27
C GLY A 190 12.95 -5.16 -9.83
N GLY A 191 11.65 -4.91 -9.61
CA GLY A 191 11.11 -4.57 -8.29
C GLY A 191 11.49 -3.16 -7.82
N LEU A 192 11.41 -2.94 -6.51
CA LEU A 192 11.88 -1.73 -5.86
C LEU A 192 13.40 -1.75 -5.68
N ASP A 193 14.04 -0.60 -5.77
CA ASP A 193 15.48 -0.48 -5.54
C ASP A 193 15.81 -0.58 -4.03
N GLU A 194 16.46 -1.67 -3.64
CA GLU A 194 16.80 -1.97 -2.25
C GLU A 194 17.93 -1.11 -1.67
N ASN A 195 18.56 -0.27 -2.50
CA ASN A 195 19.52 0.74 -2.02
C ASN A 195 18.83 1.91 -1.33
N PHE A 196 17.51 2.04 -1.45
CA PHE A 196 16.73 2.96 -0.60
C PHE A 196 16.75 2.45 0.86
N LYS A 197 17.71 2.98 1.63
CA LYS A 197 17.84 2.75 3.07
C LYS A 197 17.34 3.98 3.79
N GLY A 198 16.23 3.83 4.52
CA GLY A 198 15.54 4.94 5.16
C GLY A 198 14.24 5.32 4.46
N TRP A 199 13.56 6.32 4.97
CA TRP A 199 12.20 6.65 4.57
C TRP A 199 12.14 7.54 3.32
N GLY A 200 11.40 7.07 2.29
CA GLY A 200 10.94 7.84 1.14
C GLY A 200 11.88 7.83 -0.06
N GLY A 201 11.28 7.90 -1.24
CA GLY A 201 11.93 7.95 -2.54
C GLY A 201 11.79 6.67 -3.36
N GLU A 202 11.58 5.53 -2.73
CA GLU A 202 11.42 4.21 -3.36
C GLU A 202 10.17 4.14 -4.27
N ASP A 203 9.10 4.77 -3.85
CA ASP A 203 7.84 4.91 -4.60
C ASP A 203 7.99 5.83 -5.82
N PHE A 204 8.67 6.95 -5.67
CA PHE A 204 8.97 7.86 -6.78
C PHE A 204 9.93 7.25 -7.78
N ASP A 205 10.88 6.45 -7.32
CA ASP A 205 11.85 5.75 -8.16
C ASP A 205 11.16 4.74 -9.08
N ILE A 206 10.36 3.82 -8.51
CA ILE A 206 9.66 2.84 -9.32
C ILE A 206 8.65 3.50 -10.27
N ALA A 207 7.95 4.55 -9.83
CA ALA A 207 7.05 5.32 -10.68
C ALA A 207 7.79 5.97 -11.86
N ARG A 208 8.99 6.51 -11.63
CA ARG A 208 9.80 7.10 -12.69
C ARG A 208 10.32 6.06 -13.66
N ARG A 209 10.81 4.90 -13.17
CA ARG A 209 11.20 3.77 -14.01
C ARG A 209 10.03 3.25 -14.84
N ALA A 210 8.86 3.09 -14.24
CA ALA A 210 7.63 2.69 -14.94
C ALA A 210 7.29 3.67 -16.06
N LYS A 211 7.30 4.97 -15.79
CA LYS A 211 7.02 5.99 -16.81
C LYS A 211 8.04 5.96 -17.96
N ASN A 212 9.32 5.80 -17.67
CA ASN A 212 10.38 5.70 -18.68
C ASN A 212 10.27 4.41 -19.51
N SER A 213 9.65 3.36 -18.97
CA SER A 213 9.38 2.09 -19.67
C SER A 213 8.03 2.07 -20.40
N GLY A 214 7.34 3.23 -20.50
CA GLY A 214 6.11 3.39 -21.28
C GLY A 214 4.80 3.15 -20.49
N PHE A 215 4.86 2.79 -19.20
CA PHE A 215 3.66 2.63 -18.38
C PHE A 215 3.04 3.98 -18.02
N ASN A 216 1.71 4.04 -17.98
CA ASN A 216 1.03 5.19 -17.40
C ASN A 216 0.90 5.03 -15.89
N ILE A 217 0.81 6.18 -15.21
CA ILE A 217 0.51 6.24 -13.78
C ILE A 217 -0.80 6.98 -13.64
N LEU A 218 -1.80 6.31 -13.12
CA LEU A 218 -3.14 6.84 -12.95
C LEU A 218 -3.44 7.02 -11.45
N LEU A 219 -4.11 8.11 -11.13
CA LEU A 219 -4.74 8.29 -9.82
C LEU A 219 -6.18 7.79 -9.89
N ASN A 220 -6.53 6.86 -9.00
CA ASN A 220 -7.90 6.44 -8.77
C ASN A 220 -8.31 6.85 -7.36
N THR A 221 -9.19 7.84 -7.27
CA THR A 221 -9.61 8.40 -5.97
C THR A 221 -10.63 7.54 -5.24
N TYR A 222 -11.18 6.51 -5.86
CA TYR A 222 -12.04 5.52 -5.22
C TYR A 222 -11.26 4.38 -4.57
N ALA A 223 -9.99 4.17 -4.95
CA ALA A 223 -9.10 3.26 -4.25
C ALA A 223 -8.66 3.90 -2.91
N LEU A 224 -9.57 3.87 -1.93
CA LEU A 224 -9.44 4.61 -0.67
C LEU A 224 -8.73 3.81 0.41
N GLY A 225 -7.75 4.44 1.05
CA GLY A 225 -7.18 4.04 2.33
C GLY A 225 -7.34 5.17 3.36
N TYR A 226 -7.33 4.80 4.64
CA TYR A 226 -7.46 5.74 5.77
C TYR A 226 -6.33 5.45 6.75
N HIS A 227 -5.30 6.27 6.70
CA HIS A 227 -4.15 6.14 7.59
C HIS A 227 -4.54 6.50 9.02
N LEU A 228 -4.29 5.60 9.94
CA LEU A 228 -4.46 5.83 11.37
C LEU A 228 -3.28 6.66 11.87
N ASP A 229 -3.49 7.95 12.15
CA ASP A 229 -2.42 8.80 12.63
C ASP A 229 -1.90 8.29 14.00
N HIS A 230 -0.62 8.27 14.13
CA HIS A 230 0.09 7.87 15.35
C HIS A 230 1.14 8.93 15.71
N GLU A 231 1.72 8.84 16.90
CA GLU A 231 2.82 9.73 17.29
C GLU A 231 3.96 9.63 16.26
N LYS A 232 4.44 10.80 15.84
CA LYS A 232 5.49 10.88 14.84
C LYS A 232 6.81 10.43 15.45
N ILE A 233 7.28 9.27 15.05
CA ILE A 233 8.67 8.88 15.27
C ILE A 233 9.55 9.92 14.56
N ASN A 234 10.62 10.37 15.22
CA ASN A 234 11.54 11.33 14.60
C ASN A 234 12.22 10.70 13.37
N ARG A 235 11.63 10.94 12.19
CA ARG A 235 12.08 10.38 10.90
C ARG A 235 13.06 11.29 10.17
N SER A 236 13.52 12.39 10.79
CA SER A 236 14.32 13.41 10.09
C SER A 236 15.60 12.85 9.49
N ALA A 237 16.37 12.08 10.22
CA ALA A 237 17.62 11.48 9.74
C ALA A 237 17.38 10.44 8.62
N THR A 238 16.44 9.52 8.81
CA THR A 238 16.14 8.46 7.81
C THR A 238 15.51 9.02 6.54
N ARG A 239 14.71 10.09 6.63
CA ARG A 239 14.14 10.80 5.47
C ARG A 239 15.21 11.48 4.62
N THR A 240 16.24 12.03 5.25
CA THR A 240 17.36 12.67 4.54
C THR A 240 18.10 11.65 3.68
N ILE A 241 18.33 10.42 4.18
CA ILE A 241 19.04 9.35 3.46
C ILE A 241 18.29 8.96 2.18
N GLY A 242 17.01 8.60 2.26
CA GLY A 242 16.21 8.19 1.09
C GLY A 242 16.12 9.30 0.04
N LYS A 243 15.85 10.54 0.47
CA LYS A 243 15.78 11.69 -0.43
C LYS A 243 17.12 12.02 -1.11
N SER A 244 18.23 11.92 -0.38
CA SER A 244 19.57 12.15 -0.94
C SER A 244 19.89 11.11 -2.00
N TYR A 245 19.65 9.84 -1.72
CA TYR A 245 19.87 8.76 -2.69
C TYR A 245 18.99 8.95 -3.95
N PHE A 246 17.71 9.29 -3.80
CA PHE A 246 16.84 9.58 -4.95
C PHE A 246 17.39 10.73 -5.81
N ASN A 247 17.80 11.83 -5.19
CA ASN A 247 18.33 12.99 -5.91
C ASN A 247 19.65 12.68 -6.63
N GLU A 248 20.51 11.83 -6.05
CA GLU A 248 21.76 11.40 -6.67
C GLU A 248 21.51 10.48 -7.87
N LYS A 249 20.65 9.48 -7.70
CA LYS A 249 20.31 8.51 -8.75
C LYS A 249 19.69 9.16 -9.99
N TRP A 250 19.00 10.27 -9.81
CA TRP A 250 18.21 10.91 -10.85
C TRP A 250 18.69 12.32 -11.26
N LYS A 251 19.97 12.63 -11.02
CA LYS A 251 20.63 13.80 -11.62
C LYS A 251 20.78 13.61 -13.12
#